data_c12329e0ffcd2cd6f9fae86d4450fb9b
#
_entry.id   c12329e0ffcd2cd6f9fae86d4450fb9b
#
_cell.length_a   1.000
_cell.length_b   1.000
_cell.length_c   1.000
_cell.angle_alpha   90.00
_cell.angle_beta   90.00
_cell.angle_gamma   90.00
#
_symmetry.space_group_name_H-M   'P 1'
#
loop_
_entity.id
_entity.type
_entity.pdbx_description
1 polymer ?
#
loop_
_entity_poly.entity_id
_entity_poly.type
_entity_poly.pdbx_seq_one_letter_code
_entity_poly.pdbx_strand_id
1 'polypeptide(L)'
;MVVKDFLVIGFFLYIILFAVFHQLASRIILKSPDLMVALYGFDVYKNKSVDISNMQAIMSVITVINLQYRFFAKNNPNYIFFKRRRHPLFPNLDTKNAIYIVKKYKKLNYYVNLQGVFGVLFLAFGVAFIYIE
;
A
#
# COMPACT_ATOMS: atom_id res chain seq x y z
N MET A 1 -5.30 7.80 -33.87
CA MET A 1 -4.28 6.72 -33.87
C MET A 1 -3.16 6.97 -32.89
N VAL A 2 -2.46 8.10 -33.01
CA VAL A 2 -1.35 8.43 -32.11
C VAL A 2 -1.75 8.43 -30.63
N VAL A 3 -2.94 8.93 -30.30
CA VAL A 3 -3.45 8.97 -28.92
C VAL A 3 -3.67 7.56 -28.37
N LYS A 4 -4.28 6.67 -29.17
CA LYS A 4 -4.51 5.27 -28.75
C LYS A 4 -3.19 4.53 -28.55
N ASP A 5 -2.22 4.73 -29.43
CA ASP A 5 -0.90 4.12 -29.31
C ASP A 5 -0.20 4.59 -28.03
N PHE A 6 -0.28 5.89 -27.74
CA PHE A 6 0.26 6.46 -26.50
C PHE A 6 -0.42 5.84 -25.26
N LEU A 7 -1.74 5.67 -25.29
CA LEU A 7 -2.47 5.06 -24.17
C LEU A 7 -2.09 3.60 -23.95
N VAL A 8 -1.90 2.84 -25.02
CA VAL A 8 -1.47 1.44 -24.93
C VAL A 8 -0.05 1.33 -24.35
N ILE A 9 0.86 2.12 -24.87
CA ILE A 9 2.25 2.15 -24.39
C ILE A 9 2.29 2.56 -22.91
N GLY A 10 1.57 3.60 -22.55
CA GLY A 10 1.48 4.07 -21.16
C GLY A 10 0.87 3.03 -20.24
N PHE A 11 -0.19 2.35 -20.68
CA PHE A 11 -0.83 1.28 -19.92
C PHE A 11 0.16 0.16 -19.57
N PHE A 12 0.87 -0.36 -20.58
CA PHE A 12 1.86 -1.42 -20.33
C PHE A 12 3.05 -0.94 -19.49
N LEU A 13 3.52 0.29 -19.73
CA LEU A 13 4.60 0.87 -18.94
C LEU A 13 4.21 0.96 -17.45
N TYR A 14 3.03 1.48 -17.15
CA TYR A 14 2.57 1.63 -15.77
C TYR A 14 2.27 0.29 -15.10
N ILE A 15 1.81 -0.72 -15.84
CA ILE A 15 1.68 -2.08 -15.30
C ILE A 15 3.05 -2.63 -14.89
N ILE A 16 4.06 -2.45 -15.73
CA ILE A 16 5.42 -2.92 -15.43
C ILE A 16 5.97 -2.20 -14.19
N LEU A 17 5.81 -0.89 -14.11
CA LEU A 17 6.23 -0.10 -12.94
C LEU A 17 5.49 -0.52 -11.67
N PHE A 18 4.18 -0.75 -11.76
CA PHE A 18 3.38 -1.27 -10.67
C PHE A 18 3.95 -2.62 -10.17
N ALA A 19 4.23 -3.55 -11.08
CA ALA A 19 4.77 -4.86 -10.73
C ALA A 19 6.16 -4.76 -10.09
N VAL A 20 7.03 -3.87 -10.58
CA VAL A 20 8.37 -3.65 -10.02
C VAL A 20 8.26 -3.15 -8.58
N PHE A 21 7.47 -2.13 -8.32
CA PHE A 21 7.33 -1.57 -6.97
C PHE A 21 6.57 -2.52 -6.04
N HIS A 22 5.61 -3.28 -6.55
CA HIS A 22 4.98 -4.37 -5.80
C HIS A 22 6.02 -5.39 -5.33
N GLN A 23 6.92 -5.81 -6.22
CA GLN A 23 7.97 -6.77 -5.89
C GLN A 23 8.97 -6.21 -4.87
N LEU A 24 9.39 -4.95 -5.03
CA LEU A 24 10.30 -4.30 -4.09
C LEU A 24 9.67 -4.18 -2.70
N ALA A 25 8.43 -3.74 -2.63
CA ALA A 25 7.70 -3.64 -1.37
C ALA A 25 7.49 -5.02 -0.72
N SER A 26 7.14 -6.05 -1.50
CA SER A 26 6.95 -7.41 -1.02
C SER A 26 8.20 -7.97 -0.36
N ARG A 27 9.37 -7.72 -0.93
CA ARG A 27 10.64 -8.17 -0.35
C ARG A 27 10.89 -7.56 1.02
N ILE A 28 10.57 -6.28 1.20
CA ILE A 28 10.72 -5.62 2.51
C ILE A 28 9.73 -6.21 3.51
N ILE A 29 8.47 -6.40 3.12
CA ILE A 29 7.43 -6.96 4.00
C ILE A 29 7.82 -8.36 4.48
N LEU A 30 8.27 -9.22 3.57
CA LEU A 30 8.64 -10.60 3.91
C LEU A 30 9.87 -10.69 4.85
N LYS A 31 10.72 -9.66 4.84
CA LYS A 31 11.91 -9.58 5.71
C LYS A 31 11.68 -8.75 6.98
N SER A 32 10.45 -8.37 7.29
CA SER A 32 10.12 -7.45 8.37
C SER A 32 9.14 -8.08 9.36
N PRO A 33 9.62 -8.99 10.25
CA PRO A 33 8.73 -9.62 11.23
C PRO A 33 8.08 -8.60 12.17
N ASP A 34 8.76 -7.52 12.52
CA ASP A 34 8.19 -6.47 13.38
C ASP A 34 6.98 -5.79 12.75
N LEU A 35 7.01 -5.59 11.44
CA LEU A 35 5.86 -5.06 10.69
C LEU A 35 4.66 -6.02 10.78
N MET A 36 4.91 -7.31 10.61
CA MET A 36 3.86 -8.32 10.67
C MET A 36 3.25 -8.40 12.08
N VAL A 37 4.07 -8.29 13.12
CA VAL A 37 3.59 -8.23 14.51
C VAL A 37 2.77 -6.95 14.75
N ALA A 38 3.20 -5.81 14.21
CA ALA A 38 2.45 -4.56 14.33
C ALA A 38 1.06 -4.63 13.69
N LEU A 39 0.93 -5.41 12.60
CA LEU A 39 -0.35 -5.57 11.89
C LEU A 39 -1.23 -6.66 12.50
N TYR A 40 -0.68 -7.84 12.76
CA TYR A 40 -1.45 -9.03 13.13
C TYR A 40 -1.37 -9.40 14.61
N GLY A 41 -0.34 -8.95 15.32
CA GLY A 41 -0.01 -9.46 16.66
C GLY A 41 0.86 -10.71 16.58
N PHE A 42 1.62 -10.95 17.67
CA PHE A 42 2.60 -12.04 17.71
C PHE A 42 1.96 -13.43 17.53
N ASP A 43 0.86 -13.69 18.23
CA ASP A 43 0.21 -14.99 18.20
C ASP A 43 -0.35 -15.35 16.82
N VAL A 44 -0.89 -14.38 16.13
CA VAL A 44 -1.42 -14.58 14.76
C VAL A 44 -0.27 -14.70 13.78
N TYR A 45 0.76 -13.86 13.90
CA TYR A 45 1.91 -13.81 12.99
C TYR A 45 2.63 -15.15 12.89
N LYS A 46 2.93 -15.80 14.01
CA LYS A 46 3.71 -17.04 14.02
C LYS A 46 3.05 -18.20 13.26
N ASN A 47 1.73 -18.14 13.06
CA ASN A 47 0.95 -19.17 12.40
C ASN A 47 0.44 -18.76 11.01
N LYS A 48 0.81 -17.56 10.54
CA LYS A 48 0.26 -16.99 9.29
C LYS A 48 1.26 -17.08 8.15
N SER A 49 0.84 -17.69 7.06
CA SER A 49 1.53 -17.60 5.78
C SER A 49 1.01 -16.40 4.99
N VAL A 50 1.91 -15.71 4.28
CA VAL A 50 1.55 -14.53 3.49
C VAL A 50 1.49 -14.94 2.02
N ASP A 51 0.30 -14.88 1.43
CA ASP A 51 0.07 -15.10 0.01
C ASP A 51 -0.06 -13.76 -0.74
N ILE A 52 -0.32 -13.83 -2.05
CA ILE A 52 -0.43 -12.65 -2.92
C ILE A 52 -1.58 -11.73 -2.48
N SER A 53 -2.73 -12.28 -2.10
CA SER A 53 -3.87 -11.45 -1.70
C SER A 53 -3.64 -10.77 -0.35
N ASN A 54 -3.03 -11.45 0.60
CA ASN A 54 -2.61 -10.87 1.88
C ASN A 54 -1.56 -9.78 1.67
N MET A 55 -0.62 -10.00 0.76
CA MET A 55 0.42 -9.01 0.44
C MET A 55 -0.20 -7.72 -0.09
N GLN A 56 -1.16 -7.80 -1.01
CA GLN A 56 -1.84 -6.61 -1.53
C GLN A 56 -2.67 -5.91 -0.44
N ALA A 57 -3.31 -6.65 0.44
CA ALA A 57 -4.03 -6.08 1.59
C ALA A 57 -3.09 -5.33 2.53
N ILE A 58 -1.91 -5.88 2.81
CA ILE A 58 -0.88 -5.22 3.61
C ILE A 58 -0.44 -3.91 2.96
N MET A 59 -0.15 -3.93 1.65
CA MET A 59 0.25 -2.73 0.91
C MET A 59 -0.86 -1.68 0.91
N SER A 60 -2.09 -2.08 0.74
CA SER A 60 -3.25 -1.18 0.74
C SER A 60 -3.43 -0.50 2.09
N VAL A 61 -3.32 -1.24 3.19
CA VAL A 61 -3.45 -0.64 4.52
C VAL A 61 -2.28 0.29 4.83
N ILE A 62 -1.07 -0.02 4.38
CA ILE A 62 0.09 0.87 4.53
C ILE A 62 -0.15 2.19 3.78
N THR A 63 -0.71 2.13 2.58
CA THR A 63 -1.09 3.34 1.83
C THR A 63 -2.09 4.19 2.62
N VAL A 64 -3.13 3.58 3.18
CA VAL A 64 -4.14 4.28 3.99
C VAL A 64 -3.50 4.89 5.25
N ILE A 65 -2.62 4.17 5.92
CA ILE A 65 -1.87 4.67 7.08
C ILE A 65 -1.06 5.92 6.70
N ASN A 66 -0.34 5.87 5.59
CA ASN A 66 0.46 7.01 5.11
C ASN A 66 -0.39 8.23 4.79
N LEU A 67 -1.54 8.02 4.15
CA LEU A 67 -2.47 9.11 3.84
C LEU A 67 -3.05 9.73 5.12
N GLN A 68 -3.47 8.92 6.09
CA GLN A 68 -3.96 9.43 7.36
C GLN A 68 -2.88 10.19 8.12
N TYR A 69 -1.65 9.68 8.14
CA TYR A 69 -0.53 10.37 8.78
C TYR A 69 -0.26 11.72 8.11
N ARG A 70 -0.12 11.74 6.79
CA ARG A 70 0.25 12.92 6.03
C ARG A 70 -0.79 14.05 6.13
N PHE A 71 -2.07 13.70 6.03
CA PHE A 71 -3.14 14.70 5.95
C PHE A 71 -3.77 15.04 7.30
N PHE A 72 -3.68 14.16 8.30
CA PHE A 72 -4.37 14.34 9.56
C PHE A 72 -3.46 14.24 10.78
N ALA A 73 -2.68 13.19 10.91
CA ALA A 73 -1.95 12.88 12.14
C ALA A 73 -0.67 13.68 12.33
N LYS A 74 0.00 14.09 11.24
CA LYS A 74 1.29 14.79 11.29
C LYS A 74 1.23 16.08 12.13
N ASN A 75 0.14 16.83 11.99
CA ASN A 75 -0.07 18.10 12.68
C ASN A 75 -1.08 18.01 13.83
N ASN A 76 -1.55 16.82 14.18
CA ASN A 76 -2.49 16.58 15.24
C ASN A 76 -2.07 15.37 16.07
N PRO A 77 -1.37 15.57 17.22
CA PRO A 77 -0.89 14.44 18.02
C PRO A 77 -2.00 13.62 18.67
N ASN A 78 -3.22 14.14 18.70
CA ASN A 78 -4.39 13.43 19.26
C ASN A 78 -5.18 12.68 18.20
N TYR A 79 -4.73 12.68 16.94
CA TYR A 79 -5.41 11.96 15.87
C TYR A 79 -5.41 10.46 16.13
N ILE A 80 -6.58 9.83 15.95
CA ILE A 80 -6.78 8.39 16.14
C ILE A 80 -6.98 7.75 14.77
N PHE A 81 -6.07 6.83 14.42
CA PHE A 81 -6.16 6.08 13.16
C PHE A 81 -7.36 5.15 13.20
N PHE A 82 -8.05 5.04 12.06
CA PHE A 82 -9.22 4.15 11.87
C PHE A 82 -10.38 4.41 12.85
N LYS A 83 -10.49 5.64 13.38
CA LYS A 83 -11.62 6.12 14.20
C LYS A 83 -11.99 5.18 15.35
N ARG A 84 -11.02 4.72 16.13
CA ARG A 84 -11.19 3.89 17.33
C ARG A 84 -11.68 2.46 17.10
N ARG A 85 -11.84 2.02 15.86
CA ARG A 85 -12.20 0.62 15.56
C ARG A 85 -10.96 -0.18 15.22
N ARG A 86 -10.95 -1.45 15.67
CA ARG A 86 -9.93 -2.39 15.21
C ARG A 86 -10.14 -2.64 13.73
N HIS A 87 -9.04 -2.65 12.97
CA HIS A 87 -9.11 -3.01 11.57
C HIS A 87 -9.51 -4.48 11.43
N PRO A 88 -10.52 -4.81 10.57
CA PRO A 88 -11.01 -6.19 10.49
C PRO A 88 -9.97 -7.20 10.02
N LEU A 89 -9.02 -6.79 9.15
CA LEU A 89 -7.97 -7.67 8.63
C LEU A 89 -6.69 -7.63 9.46
N PHE A 90 -6.45 -6.56 10.21
CA PHE A 90 -5.22 -6.34 10.96
C PHE A 90 -5.55 -6.02 12.43
N PRO A 91 -5.81 -7.06 13.24
CA PRO A 91 -6.36 -6.87 14.58
C PRO A 91 -5.44 -6.15 15.57
N ASN A 92 -4.13 -6.13 15.31
CA ASN A 92 -3.17 -5.44 16.17
C ASN A 92 -2.87 -4.00 15.72
N LEU A 93 -3.47 -3.56 14.62
CA LEU A 93 -3.24 -2.23 14.07
C LEU A 93 -4.03 -1.18 14.87
N ASP A 94 -3.30 -0.33 15.56
CA ASP A 94 -3.83 0.83 16.31
C ASP A 94 -3.02 2.08 15.96
N THR A 95 -3.33 3.20 16.60
CA THR A 95 -2.63 4.47 16.35
C THR A 95 -1.13 4.35 16.60
N LYS A 96 -0.72 3.69 17.68
CA LYS A 96 0.69 3.50 18.03
C LYS A 96 1.42 2.71 16.95
N ASN A 97 0.86 1.59 16.53
CA ASN A 97 1.45 0.72 15.52
C ASN A 97 1.43 1.38 14.13
N ALA A 98 0.39 2.14 13.80
CA ALA A 98 0.34 2.91 12.55
C ALA A 98 1.47 3.93 12.49
N ILE A 99 1.68 4.71 13.54
CA ILE A 99 2.78 5.68 13.62
C ILE A 99 4.14 4.98 13.55
N TYR A 100 4.29 3.86 14.23
CA TYR A 100 5.50 3.04 14.19
C TYR A 100 5.85 2.63 12.75
N ILE A 101 4.87 2.15 11.99
CA ILE A 101 5.06 1.75 10.59
C ILE A 101 5.50 2.94 9.74
N VAL A 102 4.85 4.09 9.89
CA VAL A 102 5.20 5.29 9.12
C VAL A 102 6.63 5.74 9.40
N LYS A 103 7.05 5.73 10.65
CA LYS A 103 8.37 6.23 11.05
C LYS A 103 9.50 5.26 10.78
N LYS A 104 9.29 3.96 10.98
CA LYS A 104 10.35 2.95 10.82
C LYS A 104 10.55 2.52 9.37
N TYR A 105 9.48 2.34 8.62
CA TYR A 105 9.51 1.74 7.29
C TYR A 105 9.39 2.78 6.16
N LYS A 106 10.24 3.80 6.18
CA LYS A 106 10.19 4.91 5.20
C LYS A 106 10.38 4.44 3.76
N LYS A 107 11.30 3.52 3.52
CA LYS A 107 11.57 2.97 2.19
C LYS A 107 10.39 2.13 1.69
N LEU A 108 9.82 1.30 2.56
CA LEU A 108 8.62 0.53 2.26
C LEU A 108 7.45 1.45 1.92
N ASN A 109 7.22 2.48 2.73
CA ASN A 109 6.17 3.47 2.51
C ASN A 109 6.33 4.14 1.15
N TYR A 110 7.55 4.50 0.78
CA TYR A 110 7.85 5.09 -0.52
C TYR A 110 7.48 4.14 -1.67
N TYR A 111 7.89 2.88 -1.61
CA TYR A 111 7.58 1.89 -2.64
C TYR A 111 6.09 1.58 -2.74
N VAL A 112 5.40 1.47 -1.62
CA VAL A 112 3.96 1.23 -1.58
C VAL A 112 3.19 2.41 -2.19
N ASN A 113 3.60 3.63 -1.88
CA ASN A 113 2.98 4.82 -2.44
C ASN A 113 3.19 4.91 -3.96
N LEU A 114 4.40 4.60 -4.46
CA LEU A 114 4.67 4.55 -5.90
C LEU A 114 3.88 3.45 -6.59
N GLN A 115 3.79 2.28 -5.98
CA GLN A 115 2.96 1.19 -6.48
C GLN A 115 1.51 1.63 -6.64
N GLY A 116 0.97 2.31 -5.64
CA GLY A 116 -0.40 2.85 -5.68
C GLY A 116 -0.61 3.88 -6.79
N VAL A 117 0.35 4.79 -6.97
CA VAL A 117 0.31 5.81 -8.05
C VAL A 117 0.31 5.13 -9.43
N PHE A 118 1.21 4.19 -9.67
CA PHE A 118 1.27 3.49 -10.95
C PHE A 118 0.05 2.60 -11.18
N GLY A 119 -0.53 2.02 -10.10
CA GLY A 119 -1.78 1.29 -10.17
C GLY A 119 -2.93 2.16 -10.66
N VAL A 120 -3.07 3.36 -10.12
CA VAL A 120 -4.09 4.33 -10.55
C VAL A 120 -3.85 4.76 -12.01
N LEU A 121 -2.59 5.03 -12.37
CA LEU A 121 -2.25 5.48 -13.71
C LEU A 121 -2.54 4.42 -14.77
N PHE A 122 -2.20 3.15 -14.54
CA PHE A 122 -2.50 2.13 -15.55
C PHE A 122 -4.01 1.90 -15.69
N LEU A 123 -4.77 1.97 -14.61
CA LEU A 123 -6.23 1.87 -14.67
C LEU A 123 -6.84 3.05 -15.45
N ALA A 124 -6.36 4.27 -15.18
CA ALA A 124 -6.82 5.46 -15.90
C ALA A 124 -6.53 5.36 -17.40
N PHE A 125 -5.35 4.89 -17.79
CA PHE A 125 -4.98 4.70 -19.18
C PHE A 125 -5.81 3.61 -19.86
N GLY A 126 -6.09 2.52 -19.15
CA GLY A 126 -6.96 1.45 -19.66
C GLY A 126 -8.39 1.93 -19.90
N VAL A 127 -8.96 2.67 -18.94
CA VAL A 127 -10.30 3.25 -19.08
C VAL A 127 -10.33 4.27 -20.21
N ALA A 128 -9.35 5.16 -20.30
CA ALA A 128 -9.27 6.14 -21.38
C ALA A 128 -9.20 5.48 -22.75
N PHE A 129 -8.45 4.38 -22.87
CA PHE A 129 -8.35 3.63 -24.13
C PHE A 129 -9.72 3.07 -24.56
N ILE A 130 -10.53 2.58 -23.62
CA ILE A 130 -11.86 2.03 -23.92
C ILE A 130 -12.80 3.11 -24.42
N TYR A 131 -12.73 4.32 -23.87
CA TYR A 131 -13.66 5.41 -24.19
C TYR A 131 -13.21 6.35 -25.30
N ILE A 132 -11.98 6.24 -25.79
CA ILE A 132 -11.50 7.04 -26.92
C ILE A 132 -11.82 6.31 -28.24
N GLU A 133 -12.58 6.96 -29.08
CA GLU A 133 -12.95 6.47 -30.42
C GLU A 133 -11.88 6.81 -31.47
#